data_d4986848508c4a47576c4b1b28a08fd3
#
_entry.id   d4986848508c4a47576c4b1b28a08fd3
#
_cell.length_a   1.000
_cell.length_b   1.000
_cell.length_c   1.000
_cell.angle_alpha   90.00
_cell.angle_beta   90.00
_cell.angle_gamma   90.00
#
_symmetry.space_group_name_H-M   'P 1'
#
loop_
_entity.id
_entity.type
_entity.pdbx_description
1 polymer ?
#
loop_
_entity_poly.entity_id
_entity_poly.type
_entity_poly.pdbx_seq_one_letter_code
_entity_poly.pdbx_strand_id
1 'polypeptide(L)'
;MSSNFDYIIVGAGSSGCVLANRLSADPKNSVCLLEAGPPDWNPFIHIPAGFIKTLTNPSVNWLFKSEPSWGTAGRVIDIPRGKTLGGSSSINGMVFNRGQNLDFDVWAQKGNKGWSYSDLLPYFKRYENRIGEYDELYRGRSGELPITDLEYRDPLCEAFIQGAIEQGIPLNKDYNGETQEGVSYVQRTTKGRFRVSAARAFLNPVKNRKNLEITTNAFVTKINIENKKATGIDYFKGGRSGKKITLTANKEVILSSGVIKSPHLLHLSGIGLAKDLNDLGIKVVHDLKGVGMNLRDHFA
;
A
#
# COMPACT_ATOMS: atom_id res chain seq x y z
N MET A 1 4.52 -10.19 25.58
CA MET A 1 4.68 -9.22 24.48
C MET A 1 5.31 -7.98 25.08
N SER A 2 6.33 -7.44 24.46
CA SER A 2 6.90 -6.15 24.85
C SER A 2 5.85 -5.05 24.70
N SER A 3 5.80 -4.09 25.60
CA SER A 3 4.98 -2.89 25.46
C SER A 3 5.74 -1.71 24.83
N ASN A 4 7.04 -1.91 24.54
CA ASN A 4 7.95 -0.88 24.09
C ASN A 4 8.77 -1.35 22.88
N PHE A 5 8.79 -0.56 21.82
CA PHE A 5 9.49 -0.83 20.57
C PHE A 5 10.20 0.43 20.07
N ASP A 6 11.26 0.28 19.30
CA ASP A 6 11.88 1.41 18.62
C ASP A 6 10.95 1.98 17.55
N TYR A 7 10.36 1.10 16.72
CA TYR A 7 9.45 1.49 15.67
C TYR A 7 8.12 0.74 15.79
N ILE A 8 7.02 1.50 15.74
CA ILE A 8 5.67 0.95 15.64
C ILE A 8 5.10 1.32 14.28
N ILE A 9 4.82 0.32 13.45
CA ILE A 9 4.29 0.48 12.10
C ILE A 9 2.80 0.12 12.12
N VAL A 10 1.93 1.07 11.77
CA VAL A 10 0.49 0.91 11.79
C VAL A 10 -0.03 0.67 10.37
N GLY A 11 -0.45 -0.57 10.11
CA GLY A 11 -0.92 -1.07 8.81
C GLY A 11 0.13 -1.89 8.08
N ALA A 12 -0.14 -3.19 7.89
CA ALA A 12 0.71 -4.12 7.14
C ALA A 12 0.32 -4.19 5.65
N GLY A 13 0.05 -3.03 5.04
CA GLY A 13 -0.13 -2.88 3.60
C GLY A 13 1.20 -2.90 2.85
N SER A 14 1.20 -2.44 1.59
CA SER A 14 2.40 -2.44 0.74
C SER A 14 3.59 -1.75 1.39
N SER A 15 3.38 -0.52 1.90
CA SER A 15 4.45 0.25 2.55
C SER A 15 4.88 -0.36 3.89
N GLY A 16 3.92 -0.76 4.74
CA GLY A 16 4.22 -1.32 6.06
C GLY A 16 5.01 -2.61 6.00
N CYS A 17 4.73 -3.47 5.02
CA CYS A 17 5.49 -4.70 4.78
C CYS A 17 6.96 -4.41 4.43
N VAL A 18 7.19 -3.43 3.55
CA VAL A 18 8.55 -3.01 3.16
C VAL A 18 9.28 -2.40 4.35
N LEU A 19 8.65 -1.49 5.08
CA LEU A 19 9.23 -0.84 6.25
C LEU A 19 9.61 -1.84 7.35
N ALA A 20 8.71 -2.79 7.66
CA ALA A 20 8.99 -3.85 8.63
C ALA A 20 10.21 -4.70 8.21
N ASN A 21 10.30 -5.05 6.92
CA ASN A 21 11.46 -5.77 6.38
C ASN A 21 12.76 -4.97 6.56
N ARG A 22 12.77 -3.70 6.15
CA ARG A 22 13.98 -2.87 6.12
C ARG A 22 14.42 -2.45 7.52
N LEU A 23 13.51 -2.00 8.38
CA LEU A 23 13.84 -1.55 9.74
C LEU A 23 14.31 -2.70 10.63
N SER A 24 13.72 -3.89 10.49
CA SER A 24 14.14 -5.09 11.23
C SER A 24 15.41 -5.75 10.69
N ALA A 25 15.99 -5.26 9.59
CA ALA A 25 17.26 -5.77 9.08
C ALA A 25 18.44 -5.48 10.03
N ASP A 26 18.37 -4.35 10.74
CA ASP A 26 19.27 -4.09 11.86
C ASP A 26 18.70 -4.76 13.13
N PRO A 27 19.41 -5.77 13.69
CA PRO A 27 18.95 -6.48 14.88
C PRO A 27 18.89 -5.61 16.16
N LYS A 28 19.48 -4.43 16.14
CA LYS A 28 19.42 -3.46 17.24
C LYS A 28 18.07 -2.72 17.31
N ASN A 29 17.31 -2.70 16.22
CA ASN A 29 15.99 -2.09 16.19
C ASN A 29 14.93 -3.11 16.61
N SER A 30 14.10 -2.77 17.58
CA SER A 30 12.87 -3.50 17.90
C SER A 30 11.72 -2.92 17.09
N VAL A 31 11.04 -3.76 16.29
CA VAL A 31 10.00 -3.34 15.33
C VAL A 31 8.69 -4.07 15.61
N CYS A 32 7.60 -3.31 15.76
CA CYS A 32 6.24 -3.84 15.86
C CYS A 32 5.44 -3.45 14.62
N LEU A 33 4.88 -4.43 13.90
CA LEU A 33 3.97 -4.23 12.79
C LEU A 33 2.55 -4.65 13.18
N LEU A 34 1.61 -3.72 13.09
CA LEU A 34 0.21 -3.94 13.44
C LEU A 34 -0.68 -3.96 12.18
N GLU A 35 -1.54 -4.97 12.09
CA GLU A 35 -2.54 -5.09 11.02
C GLU A 35 -3.94 -5.28 11.62
N ALA A 36 -4.89 -4.47 11.14
CA ALA A 36 -6.27 -4.54 11.62
C ALA A 36 -7.01 -5.81 11.20
N GLY A 37 -6.64 -6.36 10.05
CA GLY A 37 -7.22 -7.59 9.51
C GLY A 37 -6.53 -8.86 9.98
N PRO A 38 -7.02 -10.03 9.52
CA PRO A 38 -6.42 -11.33 9.80
C PRO A 38 -5.11 -11.55 9.03
N PRO A 39 -4.38 -12.66 9.31
CA PRO A 39 -3.36 -13.16 8.39
C PRO A 39 -3.94 -13.44 7.00
N ASP A 40 -3.08 -13.47 6.00
CA ASP A 40 -3.43 -13.67 4.59
C ASP A 40 -3.68 -15.15 4.20
N TRP A 41 -4.34 -15.92 5.07
CA TRP A 41 -4.56 -17.36 4.87
C TRP A 41 -5.70 -17.70 3.91
N ASN A 42 -6.54 -16.71 3.55
CA ASN A 42 -7.62 -16.94 2.62
C ASN A 42 -7.07 -17.35 1.24
N PRO A 43 -7.42 -18.54 0.69
CA PRO A 43 -6.86 -19.04 -0.57
C PRO A 43 -7.14 -18.14 -1.77
N PHE A 44 -8.25 -17.40 -1.76
CA PHE A 44 -8.59 -16.44 -2.82
C PHE A 44 -7.64 -15.23 -2.89
N ILE A 45 -6.85 -14.99 -1.84
CA ILE A 45 -5.76 -14.01 -1.89
C ILE A 45 -4.64 -14.50 -2.81
N HIS A 46 -4.31 -15.80 -2.74
CA HIS A 46 -3.14 -16.35 -3.40
C HIS A 46 -3.41 -16.78 -4.85
N ILE A 47 -4.64 -17.17 -5.16
CA ILE A 47 -5.07 -17.56 -6.52
C ILE A 47 -5.43 -16.30 -7.31
N PRO A 48 -4.76 -16.00 -8.46
CA PRO A 48 -4.99 -14.78 -9.21
C PRO A 48 -6.46 -14.49 -9.52
N ALA A 49 -7.21 -15.45 -10.05
CA ALA A 49 -8.65 -15.29 -10.33
C ALA A 49 -9.50 -15.07 -9.06
N GLY A 50 -8.97 -15.41 -7.89
CA GLY A 50 -9.64 -15.26 -6.60
C GLY A 50 -9.84 -13.81 -6.18
N PHE A 51 -9.15 -12.84 -6.79
CA PHE A 51 -9.26 -11.43 -6.41
C PHE A 51 -10.72 -10.94 -6.47
N ILE A 52 -11.51 -11.40 -7.44
CA ILE A 52 -12.93 -11.06 -7.56
C ILE A 52 -13.70 -11.44 -6.29
N LYS A 53 -13.39 -12.59 -5.67
CA LYS A 53 -14.02 -13.04 -4.42
C LYS A 53 -13.56 -12.23 -3.21
N THR A 54 -12.38 -11.62 -3.26
CA THR A 54 -11.88 -10.79 -2.15
C THR A 54 -12.44 -9.36 -2.18
N LEU A 55 -12.89 -8.86 -3.34
CA LEU A 55 -13.44 -7.51 -3.48
C LEU A 55 -14.72 -7.28 -2.66
N THR A 56 -15.49 -8.33 -2.41
CA THR A 56 -16.74 -8.25 -1.63
C THR A 56 -16.67 -8.96 -0.27
N ASN A 57 -15.51 -9.51 0.09
CA ASN A 57 -15.36 -10.28 1.32
C ASN A 57 -15.00 -9.39 2.52
N PRO A 58 -15.91 -9.17 3.50
CA PRO A 58 -15.67 -8.29 4.65
C PRO A 58 -14.58 -8.79 5.60
N SER A 59 -14.18 -10.06 5.51
CA SER A 59 -13.10 -10.60 6.36
C SER A 59 -11.74 -10.06 5.96
N VAL A 60 -11.52 -9.72 4.67
CA VAL A 60 -10.23 -9.28 4.11
C VAL A 60 -10.31 -7.92 3.39
N ASN A 61 -11.48 -7.28 3.41
CA ASN A 61 -11.74 -6.00 2.77
C ASN A 61 -12.45 -5.04 3.73
N TRP A 62 -12.10 -3.77 3.70
CA TRP A 62 -12.76 -2.72 4.48
C TRP A 62 -14.15 -2.37 3.95
N LEU A 63 -14.44 -2.63 2.68
CA LEU A 63 -15.69 -2.32 1.99
C LEU A 63 -16.09 -0.84 2.12
N PHE A 64 -15.13 0.07 1.94
CA PHE A 64 -15.45 1.50 1.95
C PHE A 64 -16.33 1.86 0.77
N LYS A 65 -17.12 2.91 0.97
CA LYS A 65 -17.98 3.52 -0.03
C LYS A 65 -17.79 5.02 -0.04
N SER A 66 -17.89 5.63 -1.22
CA SER A 66 -17.92 7.08 -1.32
C SER A 66 -19.29 7.63 -0.89
N GLU A 67 -19.30 8.89 -0.49
CA GLU A 67 -20.55 9.64 -0.48
C GLU A 67 -21.01 9.95 -1.91
N PRO A 68 -22.32 10.07 -2.17
CA PRO A 68 -22.83 10.55 -3.44
C PRO A 68 -22.29 11.95 -3.73
N SER A 69 -21.89 12.21 -4.97
CA SER A 69 -21.39 13.52 -5.38
C SER A 69 -21.86 13.88 -6.79
N TRP A 70 -21.77 15.15 -7.14
CA TRP A 70 -22.06 15.60 -8.50
C TRP A 70 -21.14 14.91 -9.53
N GLY A 71 -19.84 14.78 -9.23
CA GLY A 71 -18.86 14.13 -10.13
C GLY A 71 -19.14 12.63 -10.35
N THR A 72 -19.92 11.98 -9.49
CA THR A 72 -20.35 10.59 -9.65
C THR A 72 -21.80 10.48 -10.13
N ALA A 73 -22.42 11.58 -10.58
CA ALA A 73 -23.85 11.65 -10.93
C ALA A 73 -24.74 11.08 -9.81
N GLY A 74 -24.45 11.41 -8.56
CA GLY A 74 -25.18 10.95 -7.38
C GLY A 74 -24.95 9.49 -6.99
N ARG A 75 -24.04 8.78 -7.65
CA ARG A 75 -23.74 7.36 -7.34
C ARG A 75 -22.80 7.21 -6.16
N VAL A 76 -23.06 6.21 -5.36
CA VAL A 76 -22.13 5.68 -4.35
C VAL A 76 -21.15 4.73 -5.05
N ILE A 77 -19.86 4.96 -4.92
CA ILE A 77 -18.80 4.16 -5.53
C ILE A 77 -18.18 3.25 -4.46
N ASP A 78 -18.10 1.96 -4.75
CA ASP A 78 -17.38 1.02 -3.91
C ASP A 78 -15.86 1.26 -4.00
N ILE A 79 -15.20 1.36 -2.85
CA ILE A 79 -13.77 1.62 -2.74
C ILE A 79 -13.12 0.46 -1.99
N PRO A 80 -12.87 -0.68 -2.66
CA PRO A 80 -12.27 -1.84 -2.01
C PRO A 80 -10.84 -1.51 -1.54
N ARG A 81 -10.54 -1.83 -0.27
CA ARG A 81 -9.20 -1.70 0.33
C ARG A 81 -8.93 -2.90 1.21
N GLY A 82 -7.76 -3.51 1.04
CA GLY A 82 -7.40 -4.72 1.77
C GLY A 82 -7.32 -4.50 3.28
N LYS A 83 -7.83 -5.47 4.02
CA LYS A 83 -7.83 -5.56 5.48
C LYS A 83 -7.26 -6.92 5.88
N THR A 84 -5.98 -7.10 5.65
CA THR A 84 -5.21 -8.32 5.90
C THR A 84 -3.72 -8.04 5.72
N LEU A 85 -2.83 -8.96 6.09
CA LEU A 85 -1.41 -8.83 5.74
C LEU A 85 -1.22 -8.63 4.24
N GLY A 86 -0.39 -7.66 3.86
CA GLY A 86 -0.20 -7.20 2.49
C GLY A 86 -1.18 -6.10 2.05
N GLY A 87 -2.24 -5.82 2.83
CA GLY A 87 -3.21 -4.78 2.53
C GLY A 87 -3.84 -4.95 1.14
N SER A 88 -3.96 -3.87 0.38
CA SER A 88 -4.57 -3.91 -0.96
C SER A 88 -3.75 -4.71 -1.98
N SER A 89 -2.44 -4.93 -1.77
CA SER A 89 -1.67 -5.85 -2.63
C SER A 89 -2.12 -7.31 -2.53
N SER A 90 -2.86 -7.66 -1.46
CA SER A 90 -3.45 -8.99 -1.27
C SER A 90 -4.79 -9.18 -1.97
N ILE A 91 -5.45 -8.09 -2.41
CA ILE A 91 -6.80 -8.14 -3.04
C ILE A 91 -6.90 -7.45 -4.40
N ASN A 92 -5.86 -6.77 -4.87
CA ASN A 92 -5.85 -6.06 -6.16
C ASN A 92 -5.79 -7.01 -7.38
N GLY A 93 -5.94 -6.47 -8.59
CA GLY A 93 -5.80 -7.21 -9.86
C GLY A 93 -4.36 -7.56 -10.26
N MET A 94 -3.37 -7.32 -9.40
CA MET A 94 -1.95 -7.65 -9.60
C MET A 94 -1.26 -6.89 -10.74
N VAL A 95 -1.92 -5.97 -11.42
CA VAL A 95 -1.29 -5.15 -12.45
C VAL A 95 -0.14 -4.35 -11.83
N PHE A 96 1.03 -4.43 -12.46
CA PHE A 96 2.19 -3.67 -12.05
C PHE A 96 2.47 -2.56 -13.05
N ASN A 97 2.28 -1.33 -12.60
CA ASN A 97 2.52 -0.13 -13.38
C ASN A 97 3.18 0.93 -12.47
N ARG A 98 4.27 1.53 -12.94
CA ARG A 98 4.89 2.69 -12.30
C ARG A 98 4.24 3.97 -12.80
N GLY A 99 4.34 5.06 -12.05
CA GLY A 99 4.07 6.39 -12.56
C GLY A 99 5.06 6.78 -13.66
N GLN A 100 4.67 7.73 -14.52
CA GLN A 100 5.54 8.31 -15.53
C GLN A 100 6.65 9.16 -14.87
N ASN A 101 7.73 9.38 -15.58
CA ASN A 101 8.84 10.23 -15.12
C ASN A 101 8.32 11.61 -14.68
N LEU A 102 7.43 12.19 -15.47
CA LEU A 102 6.85 13.51 -15.22
C LEU A 102 6.03 13.56 -13.92
N ASP A 103 5.35 12.47 -13.51
CA ASP A 103 4.59 12.43 -12.26
C ASP A 103 5.48 12.76 -11.05
N PHE A 104 6.67 12.17 -11.03
CA PHE A 104 7.65 12.36 -9.95
C PHE A 104 8.41 13.68 -10.08
N ASP A 105 8.78 14.07 -11.31
CA ASP A 105 9.48 15.32 -11.56
C ASP A 105 8.61 16.54 -11.19
N VAL A 106 7.30 16.47 -11.42
CA VAL A 106 6.34 17.48 -10.94
C VAL A 106 6.31 17.54 -9.40
N TRP A 107 6.45 16.38 -8.70
CA TRP A 107 6.57 16.42 -7.24
C TRP A 107 7.83 17.13 -6.79
N ALA A 108 8.97 16.86 -7.42
CA ALA A 108 10.23 17.54 -7.11
C ALA A 108 10.14 19.04 -7.36
N GLN A 109 9.56 19.45 -8.50
CA GLN A 109 9.35 20.86 -8.88
C GLN A 109 8.46 21.61 -7.87
N LYS A 110 7.49 20.90 -7.23
CA LYS A 110 6.66 21.45 -6.14
C LYS A 110 7.39 21.58 -4.81
N GLY A 111 8.70 21.35 -4.75
CA GLY A 111 9.54 21.51 -3.57
C GLY A 111 9.84 20.23 -2.82
N ASN A 112 9.40 19.07 -3.31
CA ASN A 112 9.69 17.76 -2.67
C ASN A 112 11.07 17.27 -3.16
N LYS A 113 12.15 17.76 -2.59
CA LYS A 113 13.52 17.37 -2.92
C LYS A 113 13.72 15.86 -2.67
N GLY A 114 14.42 15.18 -3.58
CA GLY A 114 14.64 13.74 -3.51
C GLY A 114 13.47 12.89 -4.04
N TRP A 115 12.48 13.51 -4.68
CA TRP A 115 11.31 12.85 -5.25
C TRP A 115 11.22 12.94 -6.77
N SER A 116 12.31 13.37 -7.47
CA SER A 116 12.36 13.28 -8.93
C SER A 116 12.40 11.81 -9.38
N TYR A 117 12.06 11.54 -10.62
CA TYR A 117 12.15 10.19 -11.17
C TYR A 117 13.56 9.61 -11.04
N SER A 118 14.59 10.42 -11.33
CA SER A 118 15.99 10.00 -11.18
C SER A 118 16.37 9.64 -9.73
N ASP A 119 15.82 10.36 -8.74
CA ASP A 119 16.01 10.03 -7.33
C ASP A 119 15.32 8.71 -6.93
N LEU A 120 14.15 8.43 -7.51
CA LEU A 120 13.31 7.29 -7.16
C LEU A 120 13.64 6.01 -7.93
N LEU A 121 14.20 6.11 -9.14
CA LEU A 121 14.51 4.95 -9.99
C LEU A 121 15.39 3.89 -9.28
N PRO A 122 16.42 4.24 -8.51
CA PRO A 122 17.20 3.26 -7.75
C PRO A 122 16.34 2.46 -6.75
N TYR A 123 15.35 3.09 -6.13
CA TYR A 123 14.42 2.41 -5.21
C TYR A 123 13.45 1.50 -5.96
N PHE A 124 12.96 1.91 -7.13
CA PHE A 124 12.12 1.05 -7.98
C PHE A 124 12.87 -0.20 -8.40
N LYS A 125 14.11 -0.05 -8.85
CA LYS A 125 14.98 -1.18 -9.22
C LYS A 125 15.30 -2.08 -8.01
N ARG A 126 15.49 -1.50 -6.83
CA ARG A 126 15.88 -2.23 -5.61
C ARG A 126 14.83 -3.24 -5.15
N TYR A 127 13.53 -2.93 -5.23
CA TYR A 127 12.49 -3.85 -4.76
C TYR A 127 12.00 -4.81 -5.84
N GLU A 128 12.31 -4.53 -7.10
CA GLU A 128 11.80 -5.26 -8.25
C GLU A 128 12.70 -6.46 -8.60
N ASN A 129 12.04 -7.57 -8.96
CA ASN A 129 12.64 -8.73 -9.60
C ASN A 129 11.92 -8.97 -10.94
N ARG A 130 12.33 -8.23 -11.98
CA ARG A 130 11.78 -8.39 -13.31
C ARG A 130 12.19 -9.73 -13.92
N ILE A 131 11.21 -10.53 -14.30
CA ILE A 131 11.37 -11.85 -14.95
C ILE A 131 10.91 -11.69 -16.40
N GLY A 132 11.79 -11.99 -17.35
CA GLY A 132 11.60 -11.76 -18.77
C GLY A 132 12.62 -10.78 -19.36
N GLU A 133 12.32 -10.24 -20.55
CA GLU A 133 13.12 -9.19 -21.18
C GLU A 133 13.02 -7.88 -20.39
N TYR A 134 14.10 -7.14 -20.31
CA TYR A 134 14.15 -5.88 -19.57
C TYR A 134 15.38 -5.06 -19.96
N ASP A 135 15.28 -3.75 -19.77
CA ASP A 135 16.38 -2.81 -19.85
C ASP A 135 16.95 -2.54 -18.44
N GLU A 136 18.23 -2.82 -18.24
CA GLU A 136 18.91 -2.63 -16.95
C GLU A 136 18.94 -1.16 -16.50
N LEU A 137 18.79 -0.21 -17.42
CA LEU A 137 18.72 1.20 -17.06
C LEU A 137 17.47 1.48 -16.21
N TYR A 138 16.33 0.84 -16.51
CA TYR A 138 15.04 1.13 -15.89
C TYR A 138 14.56 0.04 -14.94
N ARG A 139 14.96 -1.22 -15.11
CA ARG A 139 14.40 -2.36 -14.40
C ARG A 139 15.38 -3.03 -13.45
N GLY A 140 14.86 -3.62 -12.35
CA GLY A 140 15.62 -4.39 -11.38
C GLY A 140 15.38 -5.90 -11.47
N ARG A 141 16.36 -6.73 -11.06
CA ARG A 141 16.29 -8.21 -11.06
C ARG A 141 16.51 -8.87 -9.71
N SER A 142 16.99 -8.13 -8.73
CA SER A 142 17.45 -8.70 -7.45
C SER A 142 16.52 -8.42 -6.27
N GLY A 143 15.41 -7.72 -6.51
CA GLY A 143 14.45 -7.36 -5.47
C GLY A 143 13.53 -8.51 -5.07
N GLU A 144 12.72 -8.28 -4.07
CA GLU A 144 11.84 -9.29 -3.49
C GLU A 144 10.52 -9.46 -4.25
N LEU A 145 10.10 -8.45 -5.03
CA LEU A 145 8.81 -8.45 -5.73
C LEU A 145 8.98 -8.93 -7.18
N PRO A 146 8.56 -10.15 -7.52
CA PRO A 146 8.62 -10.64 -8.90
C PRO A 146 7.61 -9.89 -9.77
N ILE A 147 8.06 -9.48 -10.96
CA ILE A 147 7.25 -8.88 -12.01
C ILE A 147 7.36 -9.75 -13.26
N THR A 148 6.25 -10.31 -13.69
CA THR A 148 6.19 -11.26 -14.80
C THR A 148 5.27 -10.77 -15.90
N ASP A 149 5.51 -11.22 -17.13
CA ASP A 149 4.58 -11.08 -18.23
C ASP A 149 3.46 -12.11 -18.12
N LEU A 150 2.37 -11.87 -18.85
CA LEU A 150 1.31 -12.84 -19.04
C LEU A 150 1.74 -13.86 -20.09
N GLU A 151 1.84 -15.13 -19.69
CA GLU A 151 2.22 -16.22 -20.61
C GLU A 151 1.10 -16.57 -21.60
N TYR A 152 -0.16 -16.57 -21.13
CA TYR A 152 -1.31 -16.84 -21.96
C TYR A 152 -1.65 -15.65 -22.87
N ARG A 153 -1.78 -15.93 -24.16
CA ARG A 153 -2.16 -14.96 -25.20
C ARG A 153 -3.58 -15.24 -25.65
N ASP A 154 -4.52 -14.38 -25.29
CA ASP A 154 -5.91 -14.51 -25.69
C ASP A 154 -6.08 -13.95 -27.11
N PRO A 155 -6.74 -14.71 -28.06
CA PRO A 155 -6.92 -14.26 -29.43
C PRO A 155 -7.64 -12.90 -29.56
N LEU A 156 -8.60 -12.59 -28.69
CA LEU A 156 -9.28 -11.28 -28.70
C LEU A 156 -8.35 -10.16 -28.24
N CYS A 157 -7.50 -10.42 -27.23
CA CYS A 157 -6.50 -9.44 -26.78
C CYS A 157 -5.44 -9.21 -27.87
N GLU A 158 -5.00 -10.25 -28.57
CA GLU A 158 -4.07 -10.11 -29.70
C GLU A 158 -4.72 -9.27 -30.83
N ALA A 159 -5.98 -9.54 -31.18
CA ALA A 159 -6.71 -8.76 -32.17
C ALA A 159 -6.88 -7.29 -31.74
N PHE A 160 -7.16 -7.03 -30.46
CA PHE A 160 -7.23 -5.67 -29.92
C PHE A 160 -5.89 -4.93 -30.03
N ILE A 161 -4.79 -5.59 -29.63
CA ILE A 161 -3.44 -5.03 -29.72
C ILE A 161 -3.09 -4.73 -31.17
N GLN A 162 -3.37 -5.67 -32.10
CA GLN A 162 -3.13 -5.49 -33.52
C GLN A 162 -3.94 -4.31 -34.09
N GLY A 163 -5.23 -4.21 -33.75
CA GLY A 163 -6.07 -3.08 -34.15
C GLY A 163 -5.57 -1.72 -33.63
N ALA A 164 -5.01 -1.69 -32.41
CA ALA A 164 -4.41 -0.48 -31.86
C ALA A 164 -3.14 -0.08 -32.65
N ILE A 165 -2.31 -1.06 -33.01
CA ILE A 165 -1.10 -0.82 -33.84
C ILE A 165 -1.48 -0.28 -35.22
N GLU A 166 -2.51 -0.82 -35.83
CA GLU A 166 -3.05 -0.34 -37.14
C GLU A 166 -3.57 1.10 -37.07
N GLN A 167 -3.98 1.58 -35.89
CA GLN A 167 -4.36 2.96 -35.63
C GLN A 167 -3.15 3.87 -35.25
N GLY A 168 -1.93 3.36 -35.34
CA GLY A 168 -0.72 4.11 -35.06
C GLY A 168 -0.28 4.13 -33.59
N ILE A 169 -0.92 3.37 -32.69
CA ILE A 169 -0.49 3.24 -31.31
C ILE A 169 0.70 2.28 -31.26
N PRO A 170 1.88 2.66 -30.72
CA PRO A 170 3.05 1.80 -30.73
C PRO A 170 2.87 0.57 -29.83
N LEU A 171 3.40 -0.57 -30.28
CA LEU A 171 3.55 -1.72 -29.39
C LEU A 171 4.64 -1.41 -28.34
N ASN A 172 4.27 -1.37 -27.09
CA ASN A 172 5.22 -1.16 -25.98
C ASN A 172 5.34 -2.44 -25.14
N LYS A 173 6.41 -3.20 -25.32
CA LYS A 173 6.66 -4.44 -24.58
C LYS A 173 7.01 -4.23 -23.12
N ASP A 174 7.48 -3.05 -22.74
CA ASP A 174 7.86 -2.70 -21.37
C ASP A 174 7.48 -1.25 -21.01
N TYR A 175 6.22 -1.03 -20.68
CA TYR A 175 5.67 0.26 -20.28
C TYR A 175 6.18 0.76 -18.92
N ASN A 176 7.02 -0.02 -18.24
CA ASN A 176 7.77 0.40 -17.05
C ASN A 176 9.25 0.68 -17.35
N GLY A 177 9.62 0.69 -18.64
CA GLY A 177 10.95 1.02 -19.15
C GLY A 177 11.11 2.51 -19.43
N GLU A 178 11.75 2.84 -20.56
CA GLU A 178 12.02 4.21 -20.98
C GLU A 178 10.75 5.02 -21.23
N THR A 179 9.79 4.43 -21.93
CA THR A 179 8.52 5.06 -22.31
C THR A 179 7.34 4.25 -21.76
N GLN A 180 6.26 4.96 -21.40
CA GLN A 180 5.04 4.29 -20.91
C GLN A 180 3.95 4.22 -21.99
N GLU A 181 4.02 5.08 -22.99
CA GLU A 181 3.01 5.16 -24.05
C GLU A 181 3.02 3.91 -24.93
N GLY A 182 1.82 3.43 -25.30
CA GLY A 182 1.65 2.30 -26.19
C GLY A 182 0.60 1.29 -25.73
N VAL A 183 0.51 0.19 -26.46
CA VAL A 183 -0.38 -0.93 -26.17
C VAL A 183 0.42 -2.19 -25.90
N SER A 184 0.01 -2.96 -24.88
CA SER A 184 0.62 -4.26 -24.55
C SER A 184 -0.23 -5.05 -23.55
N TYR A 185 0.18 -6.28 -23.28
CA TYR A 185 -0.30 -7.00 -22.10
C TYR A 185 0.26 -6.40 -20.82
N VAL A 186 -0.55 -6.43 -19.75
CA VAL A 186 -0.13 -5.94 -18.44
C VAL A 186 0.90 -6.87 -17.78
N GLN A 187 1.89 -6.27 -17.15
CA GLN A 187 2.81 -6.98 -16.26
C GLN A 187 2.16 -7.24 -14.90
N ARG A 188 2.55 -8.32 -14.23
CA ARG A 188 1.89 -8.78 -13.01
C ARG A 188 2.86 -9.07 -11.87
N THR A 189 2.38 -8.86 -10.64
CA THR A 189 3.04 -9.28 -9.40
C THR A 189 2.70 -10.74 -9.08
N THR A 190 3.22 -11.68 -9.92
CA THR A 190 3.00 -13.12 -9.76
C THR A 190 4.31 -13.91 -9.79
N LYS A 191 4.28 -15.12 -9.20
CA LYS A 191 5.36 -16.11 -9.35
C LYS A 191 4.71 -17.46 -9.61
N GLY A 192 4.96 -18.00 -10.80
CA GLY A 192 4.20 -19.16 -11.30
C GLY A 192 2.70 -18.84 -11.32
N ARG A 193 1.90 -19.71 -10.73
CA ARG A 193 0.43 -19.58 -10.71
C ARG A 193 -0.13 -18.78 -9.54
N PHE A 194 0.72 -18.11 -8.75
CA PHE A 194 0.30 -17.46 -7.51
C PHE A 194 0.60 -15.96 -7.51
N ARG A 195 -0.31 -15.20 -6.89
CA ARG A 195 -0.07 -13.81 -6.48
C ARG A 195 1.14 -13.71 -5.58
N VAL A 196 1.94 -12.67 -5.75
CA VAL A 196 2.91 -12.22 -4.76
C VAL A 196 2.49 -10.86 -4.22
N SER A 197 1.85 -10.88 -3.05
CA SER A 197 1.51 -9.69 -2.29
C SER A 197 2.75 -9.10 -1.60
N ALA A 198 2.65 -7.87 -1.09
CA ALA A 198 3.72 -7.29 -0.29
C ALA A 198 4.04 -8.12 0.97
N ALA A 199 3.05 -8.76 1.59
CA ALA A 199 3.30 -9.68 2.70
C ALA A 199 4.14 -10.88 2.25
N ARG A 200 3.83 -11.46 1.09
CA ARG A 200 4.57 -12.60 0.57
C ARG A 200 5.98 -12.23 0.12
N ALA A 201 6.15 -11.05 -0.47
CA ALA A 201 7.45 -10.57 -0.94
C ALA A 201 8.37 -10.14 0.23
N PHE A 202 7.85 -9.35 1.15
CA PHE A 202 8.68 -8.65 2.15
C PHE A 202 8.55 -9.18 3.57
N LEU A 203 7.38 -9.66 4.03
CA LEU A 203 7.23 -10.15 5.40
C LEU A 203 7.57 -11.61 5.56
N ASN A 204 7.11 -12.50 4.67
CA ASN A 204 7.34 -13.93 4.80
C ASN A 204 8.83 -14.31 4.94
N PRO A 205 9.77 -13.71 4.18
CA PRO A 205 11.18 -14.00 4.35
C PRO A 205 11.76 -13.62 5.70
N VAL A 206 11.14 -12.67 6.41
CA VAL A 206 11.71 -12.06 7.62
C VAL A 206 10.84 -12.24 8.88
N LYS A 207 9.68 -12.86 8.78
CA LYS A 207 8.70 -13.00 9.88
C LYS A 207 9.25 -13.70 11.13
N ASN A 208 10.33 -14.44 11.00
CA ASN A 208 10.96 -15.17 12.11
C ASN A 208 12.12 -14.36 12.74
N ARG A 209 12.38 -13.12 12.34
CA ARG A 209 13.37 -12.27 13.00
C ARG A 209 12.96 -12.00 14.43
N LYS A 210 13.88 -12.19 15.39
CA LYS A 210 13.61 -12.03 16.83
C LYS A 210 13.25 -10.61 17.23
N ASN A 211 13.66 -9.62 16.45
CA ASN A 211 13.44 -8.20 16.66
C ASN A 211 12.23 -7.64 15.87
N LEU A 212 11.44 -8.49 15.22
CA LEU A 212 10.21 -8.13 14.49
C LEU A 212 9.00 -8.85 15.12
N GLU A 213 8.07 -8.08 15.68
CA GLU A 213 6.77 -8.57 16.11
C GLU A 213 5.69 -8.18 15.10
N ILE A 214 4.92 -9.16 14.60
CA ILE A 214 3.80 -8.95 13.67
C ILE A 214 2.51 -9.33 14.39
N THR A 215 1.63 -8.35 14.61
CA THR A 215 0.34 -8.56 15.28
C THR A 215 -0.81 -8.28 14.34
N THR A 216 -1.58 -9.31 14.01
CA THR A 216 -2.82 -9.23 13.23
C THR A 216 -4.05 -9.09 14.13
N ASN A 217 -5.21 -8.73 13.54
CA ASN A 217 -6.43 -8.38 14.28
C ASN A 217 -6.16 -7.30 15.34
N ALA A 218 -5.25 -6.38 15.05
CA ALA A 218 -4.83 -5.27 15.89
C ALA A 218 -5.43 -3.96 15.37
N PHE A 219 -6.57 -3.58 15.93
CA PHE A 219 -7.30 -2.38 15.48
C PHE A 219 -6.79 -1.14 16.22
N VAL A 220 -5.86 -0.40 15.58
CA VAL A 220 -5.31 0.86 16.14
C VAL A 220 -6.40 1.94 16.10
N THR A 221 -6.58 2.62 17.23
CA THR A 221 -7.62 3.64 17.42
C THR A 221 -7.08 5.03 17.68
N LYS A 222 -5.83 5.14 18.14
CA LYS A 222 -5.27 6.42 18.52
C LYS A 222 -3.74 6.39 18.45
N ILE A 223 -3.16 7.51 18.03
CA ILE A 223 -1.74 7.84 18.23
C ILE A 223 -1.63 8.65 19.51
N ASN A 224 -0.78 8.24 20.44
CA ASN A 224 -0.50 8.98 21.65
C ASN A 224 0.52 10.06 21.34
N ILE A 225 0.17 11.30 21.65
CA ILE A 225 0.98 12.49 21.34
C ILE A 225 1.18 13.28 22.61
N GLU A 226 2.43 13.47 22.98
CA GLU A 226 2.86 14.25 24.12
C GLU A 226 3.90 15.29 23.68
N ASN A 227 3.72 16.53 24.07
CA ASN A 227 4.63 17.62 23.69
C ASN A 227 4.94 17.69 22.20
N LYS A 228 3.91 17.50 21.34
CA LYS A 228 4.00 17.46 19.87
C LYS A 228 4.82 16.29 19.31
N LYS A 229 5.12 15.27 20.09
CA LYS A 229 5.84 14.07 19.69
C LYS A 229 4.90 12.86 19.79
N ALA A 230 4.88 12.01 18.78
CA ALA A 230 4.21 10.71 18.85
C ALA A 230 5.01 9.78 19.78
N THR A 231 4.39 9.35 20.87
CA THR A 231 5.03 8.51 21.91
C THR A 231 4.58 7.06 21.86
N GLY A 232 3.54 6.74 21.09
CA GLY A 232 3.01 5.40 21.00
C GLY A 232 1.62 5.36 20.37
N ILE A 233 0.92 4.24 20.57
CA ILE A 233 -0.43 4.02 20.04
C ILE A 233 -1.30 3.26 21.03
N ASP A 234 -2.62 3.41 20.88
CA ASP A 234 -3.62 2.55 21.48
C ASP A 234 -4.25 1.65 20.42
N TYR A 235 -4.42 0.38 20.70
CA TYR A 235 -5.11 -0.56 19.81
C TYR A 235 -5.96 -1.57 20.56
N PHE A 236 -6.94 -2.16 19.89
CA PHE A 236 -7.69 -3.30 20.38
C PHE A 236 -7.17 -4.60 19.74
N LYS A 237 -6.75 -5.54 20.56
CA LYS A 237 -6.35 -6.89 20.13
C LYS A 237 -7.58 -7.80 20.01
N GLY A 238 -7.76 -8.43 18.86
CA GLY A 238 -8.96 -9.21 18.55
C GLY A 238 -10.07 -8.39 17.87
N GLY A 239 -9.73 -7.24 17.29
CA GLY A 239 -10.64 -6.33 16.61
C GLY A 239 -11.29 -5.30 17.55
N ARG A 240 -12.32 -4.60 17.08
CA ARG A 240 -12.90 -3.40 17.76
C ARG A 240 -13.43 -3.65 19.16
N SER A 241 -13.86 -4.86 19.47
CA SER A 241 -14.39 -5.27 20.79
C SER A 241 -13.37 -6.02 21.66
N GLY A 242 -12.12 -6.09 21.20
CA GLY A 242 -11.05 -6.79 21.88
C GLY A 242 -10.47 -6.06 23.10
N LYS A 243 -9.40 -6.61 23.67
CA LYS A 243 -8.69 -5.99 24.79
C LYS A 243 -7.91 -4.75 24.33
N LYS A 244 -8.10 -3.61 25.00
CA LYS A 244 -7.29 -2.42 24.78
C LYS A 244 -5.87 -2.63 25.27
N ILE A 245 -4.90 -2.27 24.44
CA ILE A 245 -3.47 -2.33 24.70
C ILE A 245 -2.84 -1.01 24.26
N THR A 246 -1.90 -0.51 25.04
CA THR A 246 -1.06 0.64 24.70
C THR A 246 0.36 0.16 24.43
N LEU A 247 0.98 0.64 23.34
CA LEU A 247 2.39 0.45 23.01
C LEU A 247 3.10 1.78 22.99
N THR A 248 4.35 1.77 23.44
CA THR A 248 5.24 2.93 23.44
C THR A 248 6.30 2.80 22.36
N ALA A 249 6.56 3.88 21.61
CA ALA A 249 7.61 3.97 20.61
C ALA A 249 8.80 4.78 21.13
N ASN A 250 10.00 4.21 21.09
CA ASN A 250 11.23 4.90 21.51
C ASN A 250 11.71 5.89 20.43
N LYS A 251 11.53 5.51 19.14
CA LYS A 251 12.00 6.30 18.00
C LYS A 251 10.81 6.87 17.22
N GLU A 252 9.99 6.03 16.58
CA GLU A 252 8.95 6.51 15.68
C GLU A 252 7.68 5.65 15.71
N VAL A 253 6.54 6.34 15.51
CA VAL A 253 5.26 5.75 15.06
C VAL A 253 5.09 6.04 13.58
N ILE A 254 4.97 5.01 12.76
CA ILE A 254 4.90 5.12 11.30
C ILE A 254 3.49 4.74 10.84
N LEU A 255 2.81 5.66 10.15
CA LEU A 255 1.49 5.42 9.58
C LEU A 255 1.59 4.87 8.17
N SER A 256 1.15 3.65 7.96
CA SER A 256 1.05 2.96 6.66
C SER A 256 -0.33 2.30 6.45
N SER A 257 -1.37 2.90 7.04
CA SER A 257 -2.75 2.39 7.03
C SER A 257 -3.52 2.73 5.74
N GLY A 258 -2.83 3.21 4.71
CA GLY A 258 -3.40 3.58 3.42
C GLY A 258 -4.06 4.94 3.40
N VAL A 259 -4.47 5.36 2.19
CA VAL A 259 -4.94 6.72 1.90
C VAL A 259 -6.17 7.13 2.70
N ILE A 260 -7.02 6.19 3.12
CA ILE A 260 -8.24 6.46 3.90
C ILE A 260 -7.98 6.38 5.41
N LYS A 261 -7.30 5.32 5.86
CA LYS A 261 -7.15 5.07 7.30
C LYS A 261 -6.03 5.86 7.96
N SER A 262 -4.99 6.25 7.24
CA SER A 262 -3.94 7.10 7.81
C SER A 262 -4.47 8.49 8.22
N PRO A 263 -5.13 9.27 7.34
CA PRO A 263 -5.73 10.53 7.76
C PRO A 263 -6.85 10.35 8.79
N HIS A 264 -7.68 9.30 8.67
CA HIS A 264 -8.69 8.99 9.67
C HIS A 264 -8.09 8.77 11.07
N LEU A 265 -6.96 8.05 11.17
CA LEU A 265 -6.28 7.85 12.45
C LEU A 265 -5.66 9.14 13.00
N LEU A 266 -5.16 10.02 12.13
CA LEU A 266 -4.71 11.36 12.53
C LEU A 266 -5.88 12.18 13.12
N HIS A 267 -7.04 12.19 12.47
CA HIS A 267 -8.24 12.86 13.00
C HIS A 267 -8.63 12.34 14.38
N LEU A 268 -8.72 11.01 14.54
CA LEU A 268 -9.02 10.37 15.84
C LEU A 268 -7.97 10.70 16.93
N SER A 269 -6.78 11.13 16.51
CA SER A 269 -5.69 11.51 17.41
C SER A 269 -5.60 13.03 17.63
N GLY A 270 -6.56 13.80 17.09
CA GLY A 270 -6.65 15.25 17.25
C GLY A 270 -5.80 16.06 16.26
N ILE A 271 -5.38 15.46 15.14
CA ILE A 271 -4.64 16.13 14.06
C ILE A 271 -5.52 16.23 12.83
N GLY A 272 -5.85 17.44 12.40
CA GLY A 272 -6.73 17.70 11.26
C GLY A 272 -7.25 19.13 11.29
N LEU A 273 -8.27 19.45 10.47
CA LEU A 273 -8.91 20.75 10.50
C LEU A 273 -9.62 20.96 11.84
N ALA A 274 -9.18 21.98 12.60
CA ALA A 274 -9.64 22.21 13.98
C ALA A 274 -11.16 22.32 14.09
N LYS A 275 -11.81 22.97 13.11
CA LYS A 275 -13.27 23.10 13.08
C LYS A 275 -13.94 21.71 13.06
N ASP A 276 -13.54 20.82 12.13
CA ASP A 276 -14.17 19.52 11.96
C ASP A 276 -13.92 18.62 13.19
N LEU A 277 -12.73 18.71 13.78
CA LEU A 277 -12.42 17.97 15.01
C LEU A 277 -13.29 18.42 16.19
N ASN A 278 -13.47 19.74 16.37
CA ASN A 278 -14.31 20.30 17.41
C ASN A 278 -15.80 19.93 17.21
N ASP A 279 -16.28 19.98 15.97
CA ASP A 279 -17.67 19.59 15.63
C ASP A 279 -17.94 18.12 15.98
N LEU A 280 -16.90 17.27 15.95
CA LEU A 280 -16.95 15.84 16.35
C LEU A 280 -16.61 15.60 17.83
N GLY A 281 -16.37 16.63 18.63
CA GLY A 281 -15.98 16.51 20.04
C GLY A 281 -14.57 15.94 20.26
N ILE A 282 -13.72 16.00 19.24
CA ILE A 282 -12.32 15.52 19.33
C ILE A 282 -11.43 16.68 19.74
N LYS A 283 -10.67 16.49 20.85
CA LYS A 283 -9.71 17.48 21.31
C LYS A 283 -8.64 17.73 20.25
N VAL A 284 -8.50 18.99 19.82
CA VAL A 284 -7.49 19.41 18.86
C VAL A 284 -6.11 19.37 19.50
N VAL A 285 -5.20 18.58 18.92
CA VAL A 285 -3.78 18.49 19.25
C VAL A 285 -2.97 19.38 18.30
N HIS A 286 -3.33 19.35 17.01
CA HIS A 286 -2.69 20.17 15.99
C HIS A 286 -3.66 20.48 14.85
N ASP A 287 -3.86 21.77 14.55
CA ASP A 287 -4.64 22.21 13.40
C ASP A 287 -3.83 22.02 12.12
N LEU A 288 -4.14 20.99 11.32
CA LEU A 288 -3.48 20.64 10.09
C LEU A 288 -4.52 20.45 8.98
N LYS A 289 -4.80 21.53 8.27
CA LYS A 289 -5.94 21.63 7.32
C LYS A 289 -5.89 20.64 6.15
N GLY A 290 -4.70 20.15 5.78
CA GLY A 290 -4.54 19.24 4.63
C GLY A 290 -4.85 17.78 4.94
N VAL A 291 -5.02 17.38 6.20
CA VAL A 291 -5.28 15.98 6.57
C VAL A 291 -6.66 15.55 6.06
N GLY A 292 -6.68 14.48 5.27
CA GLY A 292 -7.91 13.94 4.67
C GLY A 292 -8.43 14.71 3.46
N MET A 293 -7.76 15.79 3.06
CA MET A 293 -8.15 16.61 1.91
C MET A 293 -7.42 16.18 0.63
N ASN A 294 -7.97 16.62 -0.52
CA ASN A 294 -7.34 16.49 -1.83
C ASN A 294 -7.08 15.04 -2.28
N LEU A 295 -7.94 14.10 -1.87
CA LEU A 295 -7.87 12.73 -2.40
C LEU A 295 -8.05 12.75 -3.92
N ARG A 296 -7.13 12.08 -4.62
CA ARG A 296 -7.20 11.82 -6.06
C ARG A 296 -7.03 10.33 -6.30
N ASP A 297 -7.74 9.81 -7.29
CA ASP A 297 -7.58 8.45 -7.80
C ASP A 297 -7.46 8.48 -9.31
N HIS A 298 -6.96 7.40 -9.92
CA HIS A 298 -6.85 7.29 -11.36
C HIS A 298 -8.22 7.09 -12.00
N PHE A 299 -8.39 7.66 -13.17
CA PHE A 299 -9.48 7.28 -14.08
C PHE A 299 -9.14 5.92 -14.69
N ALA A 300 -10.11 5.01 -14.74
CA ALA A 300 -10.00 3.68 -15.34
C ALA A 300 -11.21 3.37 -16.21
#